data_85413d039a362dd33b73e8763d804a13
#
_entry.id   85413d039a362dd33b73e8763d804a13
#
_cell.length_a   1.000
_cell.length_b   1.000
_cell.length_c   1.000
_cell.angle_alpha   90.00
_cell.angle_beta   90.00
_cell.angle_gamma   90.00
#
_symmetry.space_group_name_H-M   'P 1'
#
loop_
_entity.id
_entity.type
_entity.pdbx_description
1 polymer ?
#
loop_
_entity_poly.entity_id
_entity_poly.type
_entity_poly.pdbx_seq_one_letter_code
_entity_poly.pdbx_strand_id
1 'polypeptide(L)'
;MIVDGFPECVEERAWVGVRWMVGKATIAHAFGGEDGLFRITFRAEPDEAEAFRHMGHPYFKASWGANVAGMILDDDTDWSELAELLTDSYCIQAPARLAEQVQRPT
;
A
#
# COMPACT_ATOMS: atom_id res chain seq x y z
N MET A 1 -4.75 -12.17 -3.18
CA MET A 1 -4.07 -11.23 -2.30
C MET A 1 -5.09 -10.34 -1.60
N ILE A 2 -4.72 -9.75 -0.48
CA ILE A 2 -5.62 -8.92 0.36
C ILE A 2 -6.37 -7.84 -0.43
N VAL A 3 -5.67 -7.16 -1.31
CA VAL A 3 -6.20 -6.00 -2.05
C VAL A 3 -7.28 -6.40 -3.06
N ASP A 4 -7.24 -7.63 -3.55
CA ASP A 4 -8.21 -8.12 -4.54
C ASP A 4 -9.63 -8.20 -3.97
N GLY A 5 -9.77 -8.27 -2.66
CA GLY A 5 -11.06 -8.32 -2.00
C GLY A 5 -11.73 -6.97 -1.79
N PHE A 6 -11.05 -5.87 -2.08
CA PHE A 6 -11.63 -4.54 -1.90
C PHE A 6 -12.62 -4.20 -3.01
N PRO A 7 -13.74 -3.52 -2.70
CA PRO A 7 -14.74 -3.15 -3.72
C PRO A 7 -14.15 -2.37 -4.89
N GLU A 8 -14.44 -2.78 -6.11
CA GLU A 8 -14.03 -2.14 -7.36
C GLU A 8 -12.51 -1.98 -7.53
N CYS A 9 -11.73 -2.74 -6.75
CA CYS A 9 -10.28 -2.72 -6.87
C CYS A 9 -9.85 -3.64 -8.00
N VAL A 10 -9.02 -3.11 -8.90
CA VAL A 10 -8.57 -3.82 -10.10
C VAL A 10 -7.05 -3.96 -10.07
N GLU A 11 -6.58 -5.17 -10.31
CA GLU A 11 -5.15 -5.43 -10.48
C GLU A 11 -4.76 -5.06 -11.91
N GLU A 12 -3.65 -4.34 -12.04
CA GLU A 12 -3.17 -3.87 -13.33
C GLU A 12 -1.66 -4.05 -13.41
N ARG A 13 -1.17 -4.48 -14.56
CA ARG A 13 0.26 -4.58 -14.79
C ARG A 13 0.83 -3.17 -14.94
N ALA A 14 1.79 -2.82 -14.10
CA ALA A 14 2.48 -1.53 -14.15
C ALA A 14 3.72 -1.63 -15.06
N TRP A 15 4.37 -0.50 -15.33
CA TRP A 15 5.65 -0.48 -16.04
C TRP A 15 6.67 -1.38 -15.33
N VAL A 16 6.68 -1.32 -13.99
CA VAL A 16 7.47 -2.22 -13.15
C VAL A 16 6.51 -2.81 -12.13
N GLY A 17 6.38 -4.14 -12.11
CA GLY A 17 5.56 -4.83 -11.14
C GLY A 17 4.06 -4.78 -11.41
N VAL A 18 3.28 -4.80 -10.34
CA VAL A 18 1.82 -4.85 -10.38
C VAL A 18 1.26 -3.79 -9.45
N ARG A 19 0.19 -3.13 -9.88
CA ARG A 19 -0.48 -2.16 -9.03
C ARG A 19 -1.97 -2.49 -8.92
N TRP A 20 -2.56 -2.07 -7.82
CA TRP A 20 -3.99 -2.21 -7.57
C TRP A 20 -4.60 -0.84 -7.53
N MET A 21 -5.69 -0.65 -8.27
CA MET A 21 -6.30 0.65 -8.48
C MET A 21 -7.80 0.63 -8.26
N VAL A 22 -8.33 1.77 -7.83
CA VAL A 22 -9.76 2.05 -7.85
C VAL A 22 -9.92 3.28 -8.73
N GLY A 23 -10.56 3.10 -9.88
CA GLY A 23 -10.59 4.17 -10.88
C GLY A 23 -9.19 4.54 -11.31
N LYS A 24 -8.81 5.79 -11.12
CA LYS A 24 -7.46 6.30 -11.45
C LYS A 24 -6.54 6.37 -10.24
N ALA A 25 -7.02 6.01 -9.06
CA ALA A 25 -6.24 6.10 -7.84
C ALA A 25 -5.49 4.79 -7.57
N THR A 26 -4.20 4.88 -7.30
CA THR A 26 -3.39 3.72 -6.93
C THR A 26 -3.54 3.43 -5.44
N ILE A 27 -3.90 2.21 -5.13
CA ILE A 27 -4.04 1.74 -3.74
C ILE A 27 -2.71 1.15 -3.26
N ALA A 28 -2.10 0.31 -4.09
CA ALA A 28 -0.84 -0.35 -3.76
C ALA A 28 -0.06 -0.67 -5.04
N HIS A 29 1.26 -0.77 -4.92
CA HIS A 29 2.14 -1.12 -6.01
C HIS A 29 3.23 -2.06 -5.49
N ALA A 30 3.29 -3.27 -6.04
CA ALA A 30 4.28 -4.27 -5.67
C ALA A 30 5.31 -4.42 -6.78
N PHE A 31 6.59 -4.43 -6.42
CA PHE A 31 7.68 -4.53 -7.39
C PHE A 31 8.93 -5.14 -6.75
N GLY A 32 9.79 -5.71 -7.57
CA GLY A 32 11.06 -6.27 -7.13
C GLY A 32 12.16 -5.22 -7.11
N GLY A 33 13.06 -5.33 -6.14
CA GLY A 33 14.24 -4.47 -6.04
C GLY A 33 15.51 -5.17 -6.55
N GLU A 34 16.58 -4.40 -6.70
CA GLU A 34 17.88 -4.92 -7.14
C GLU A 34 18.49 -5.90 -6.14
N ASP A 35 18.07 -5.83 -4.88
CA ASP A 35 18.52 -6.73 -3.83
C ASP A 35 17.81 -8.10 -3.85
N GLY A 36 16.94 -8.33 -4.82
CA GLY A 36 16.19 -9.57 -4.95
C GLY A 36 14.95 -9.66 -4.05
N LEU A 37 14.65 -8.63 -3.29
CA LEU A 37 13.49 -8.59 -2.42
C LEU A 37 12.33 -7.85 -3.08
N PHE A 38 11.11 -8.26 -2.76
CA PHE A 38 9.93 -7.55 -3.20
C PHE A 38 9.59 -6.43 -2.23
N ARG A 39 8.96 -5.38 -2.77
CA ARG A 39 8.48 -4.24 -2.01
C ARG A 39 7.04 -3.97 -2.37
N ILE A 40 6.27 -3.45 -1.42
CA ILE A 40 4.93 -2.96 -1.69
C ILE A 40 4.82 -1.53 -1.15
N THR A 41 4.35 -0.62 -1.99
CA THR A 41 4.06 0.75 -1.57
C THR A 41 2.56 0.92 -1.44
N PHE A 42 2.15 1.84 -0.58
CA PHE A 42 0.76 2.12 -0.29
C PHE A 42 0.61 3.58 0.13
N ARG A 43 -0.62 4.03 0.24
CA ARG A 43 -0.90 5.41 0.65
C ARG A 43 -1.15 5.47 2.14
N ALA A 44 -0.67 6.54 2.75
CA ALA A 44 -0.87 6.84 4.16
C ALA A 44 -1.10 8.35 4.27
N GLU A 45 -1.59 8.82 5.41
CA GLU A 45 -1.65 10.26 5.62
C GLU A 45 -0.20 10.81 5.62
N PRO A 46 0.02 12.05 5.14
CA PRO A 46 1.39 12.56 4.97
C PRO A 46 2.28 12.47 6.22
N ASP A 47 1.74 12.73 7.40
CA ASP A 47 2.50 12.64 8.65
C ASP A 47 2.82 11.20 9.01
N GLU A 48 1.91 10.25 8.74
CA GLU A 48 2.17 8.84 8.94
C GLU A 48 3.23 8.33 7.94
N ALA A 49 3.12 8.74 6.68
CA ALA A 49 4.11 8.39 5.66
C ALA A 49 5.51 8.87 6.06
N GLU A 50 5.61 10.07 6.59
CA GLU A 50 6.88 10.61 7.07
C GLU A 50 7.41 9.82 8.27
N ALA A 51 6.54 9.33 9.14
CA ALA A 51 6.94 8.50 10.28
C ALA A 51 7.62 7.20 9.82
N PHE A 52 7.19 6.63 8.68
CA PHE A 52 7.81 5.43 8.14
C PHE A 52 9.28 5.62 7.79
N ARG A 53 9.68 6.85 7.45
CA ARG A 53 11.09 7.17 7.17
C ARG A 53 12.00 6.84 8.36
N HIS A 54 11.48 7.00 9.56
CA HIS A 54 12.23 6.87 10.80
C HIS A 54 12.06 5.53 11.51
N MET A 55 11.20 4.65 10.98
CA MET A 55 10.92 3.37 11.62
C MET A 55 11.98 2.30 11.35
N GLY A 56 12.75 2.46 10.28
CA GLY A 56 13.74 1.47 9.90
C GLY A 56 13.13 0.25 9.21
N HIS A 57 13.99 -0.72 8.84
CA HIS A 57 13.55 -1.94 8.17
C HIS A 57 12.40 -2.62 8.93
N PRO A 58 11.34 -3.10 8.26
CA PRO A 58 11.14 -3.18 6.79
C PRO A 58 10.48 -1.96 6.16
N TYR A 59 10.28 -0.90 6.90
CA TYR A 59 9.51 0.26 6.45
C TYR A 59 10.37 1.28 5.72
N PHE A 60 9.78 2.00 4.77
CA PHE A 60 10.45 3.12 4.11
C PHE A 60 9.43 4.16 3.65
N LYS A 61 9.93 5.37 3.39
CA LYS A 61 9.16 6.46 2.80
C LYS A 61 9.55 6.56 1.35
N ALA A 62 8.57 6.48 0.43
CA ALA A 62 8.84 6.62 -0.99
C ALA A 62 9.14 8.09 -1.33
N SER A 63 10.06 8.29 -2.27
CA SER A 63 10.49 9.63 -2.66
C SER A 63 9.54 10.33 -3.64
N TRP A 64 8.63 9.57 -4.26
CA TRP A 64 7.78 10.10 -5.33
C TRP A 64 6.40 10.61 -4.88
N GLY A 65 6.17 10.71 -3.59
CA GLY A 65 4.90 11.26 -3.10
C GLY A 65 4.91 11.49 -1.60
N ALA A 66 4.31 12.58 -1.17
CA ALA A 66 4.27 12.95 0.25
C ALA A 66 3.48 11.93 1.09
N ASN A 67 2.54 11.23 0.47
CA ASN A 67 1.66 10.27 1.14
C ASN A 67 1.95 8.81 0.75
N VAL A 68 3.14 8.53 0.24
CA VAL A 68 3.51 7.18 -0.19
C VAL A 68 4.57 6.60 0.72
N ALA A 69 4.26 5.49 1.34
CA ALA A 69 5.17 4.73 2.18
C ALA A 69 5.23 3.29 1.68
N GLY A 70 6.08 2.48 2.24
CA GLY A 70 6.18 1.10 1.79
C GLY A 70 6.81 0.17 2.81
N MET A 71 6.81 -1.11 2.43
CA MET A 71 7.34 -2.18 3.24
C MET A 71 8.11 -3.16 2.35
N ILE A 72 9.30 -3.55 2.80
CA ILE A 72 10.07 -4.61 2.16
C ILE A 72 9.46 -5.93 2.61
N LEU A 73 9.18 -6.82 1.66
CA LEU A 73 8.57 -8.12 1.94
C LEU A 73 9.65 -9.19 2.05
N ASP A 74 9.63 -9.94 3.14
CA ASP A 74 10.56 -11.04 3.38
C ASP A 74 9.89 -12.13 4.22
N ASP A 75 10.68 -13.08 4.73
CA ASP A 75 10.14 -14.18 5.53
C ASP A 75 9.56 -13.73 6.88
N ASP A 76 9.96 -12.56 7.35
CA ASP A 76 9.52 -12.01 8.63
C ASP A 76 8.36 -11.01 8.49
N THR A 77 7.82 -10.86 7.28
CA THR A 77 6.72 -9.93 7.03
C THR A 77 5.51 -10.21 7.91
N ASP A 78 5.04 -9.18 8.62
CA ASP A 78 3.78 -9.26 9.37
C ASP A 78 2.62 -8.97 8.41
N TRP A 79 2.01 -10.05 7.92
CA TRP A 79 0.93 -9.95 6.94
C TRP A 79 -0.34 -9.31 7.52
N SER A 80 -0.56 -9.44 8.83
CA SER A 80 -1.71 -8.79 9.49
C SER A 80 -1.55 -7.29 9.51
N GLU A 81 -0.33 -6.82 9.81
CA GLU A 81 -0.04 -5.39 9.77
C GLU A 81 -0.16 -4.85 8.35
N LEU A 82 0.39 -5.59 7.38
CA LEU A 82 0.29 -5.19 5.97
C LEU A 82 -1.17 -5.09 5.53
N ALA A 83 -2.02 -6.03 5.96
CA ALA A 83 -3.44 -5.98 5.65
C ALA A 83 -4.10 -4.71 6.19
N GLU A 84 -3.74 -4.31 7.39
CA GLU A 84 -4.26 -3.07 7.98
C GLU A 84 -3.80 -1.83 7.20
N LEU A 85 -2.53 -1.80 6.83
CA LEU A 85 -1.96 -0.68 6.06
C LEU A 85 -2.60 -0.58 4.67
N LEU A 86 -2.83 -1.71 4.01
CA LEU A 86 -3.48 -1.73 2.70
C LEU A 86 -4.96 -1.32 2.80
N THR A 87 -5.64 -1.70 3.87
CA THR A 87 -7.02 -1.29 4.12
C THR A 87 -7.11 0.22 4.31
N ASP A 88 -6.19 0.80 5.08
CA ASP A 88 -6.12 2.25 5.25
C ASP A 88 -5.84 2.95 3.93
N SER A 89 -4.92 2.41 3.13
CA SER A 89 -4.59 2.96 1.82
C SER A 89 -5.83 2.99 0.92
N TYR A 90 -6.60 1.91 0.92
CA TYR A 90 -7.84 1.83 0.17
C TYR A 90 -8.83 2.92 0.62
N CYS A 91 -9.01 3.06 1.93
CA CYS A 91 -9.95 4.04 2.48
C CYS A 91 -9.54 5.49 2.19
N ILE A 92 -8.23 5.75 2.07
CA ILE A 92 -7.73 7.08 1.70
C ILE A 92 -7.99 7.37 0.23
N GLN A 93 -7.81 6.39 -0.65
CA GLN A 93 -7.83 6.58 -2.10
C GLN A 93 -9.19 6.35 -2.76
N ALA A 94 -10.03 5.49 -2.19
CA ALA A 94 -11.31 5.16 -2.77
C ALA A 94 -12.36 6.24 -2.51
N PRO A 95 -13.38 6.36 -3.39
CA PRO A 95 -14.52 7.23 -3.09
C PRO A 95 -15.20 6.82 -1.78
N ALA A 96 -15.78 7.80 -1.07
CA ALA A 96 -16.39 7.55 0.24
C ALA A 96 -17.42 6.42 0.20
N ARG A 97 -18.23 6.33 -0.85
CA ARG A 97 -19.25 5.28 -0.99
C ARG A 97 -18.67 3.86 -0.96
N LEU A 98 -17.43 3.71 -1.44
CA LEU A 98 -16.73 2.43 -1.45
C LEU A 98 -15.97 2.20 -0.14
N ALA A 99 -15.33 3.24 0.37
CA ALA A 99 -14.58 3.17 1.62
C ALA A 99 -15.49 2.77 2.79
N GLU A 100 -16.74 3.23 2.78
CA GLU A 100 -17.74 2.89 3.81
C GLU A 100 -18.08 1.40 3.84
N GLN A 101 -17.83 0.67 2.76
CA GLN A 101 -18.08 -0.77 2.68
C GLN A 101 -16.97 -1.60 3.32
N VAL A 102 -15.86 -0.97 3.66
CA VAL A 102 -14.68 -1.64 4.19
C VAL A 102 -14.48 -1.22 5.64
N GLN A 103 -14.35 -2.21 6.53
CA GLN A 103 -14.10 -1.92 7.93
C GLN A 103 -12.64 -1.48 8.10
N ARG A 104 -12.46 -0.20 8.42
CA ARG A 104 -11.14 0.38 8.61
C ARG A 104 -10.58 0.00 9.97
N PRO A 105 -9.29 -0.38 10.06
CA PRO A 105 -8.63 -0.60 11.33
C PRO A 105 -8.62 0.69 12.16
N THR A 106 -8.78 0.55 13.44
CA THR A 106 -8.79 1.70 14.36
C THR A 106 -7.49 1.78 15.14
#